data_d6e271d236c968eb30c802e196b80a62
#
_entry.id   d6e271d236c968eb30c802e196b80a62
#
_cell.length_a   1.000
_cell.length_b   1.000
_cell.length_c   1.000
_cell.angle_alpha   90.00
_cell.angle_beta   90.00
_cell.angle_gamma   90.00
#
_symmetry.space_group_name_H-M   'P 1'
#
loop_
_entity.id
_entity.type
_entity.pdbx_description
1 polymer ?
#
loop_
_entity_poly.entity_id
_entity_poly.type
_entity_poly.pdbx_seq_one_letter_code
_entity_poly.pdbx_strand_id
1 'polypeptide(L)'
;MDPRTTPAFGVTVERDVPYATAEGYWPHAPVGDILSVVKLFFRNYRLKPVTLEMDIYRPEGDKAEKRPLLLMMHGGSFFFGSKDEPGQAGWCRHFAFQGYVAVSINYRIGFHACKKSFRKAELRALEDADAALAYLLGREDLRIDPDRIFAAGTSAGAITALSLAFRKGGPRIRAVGNLWGSVHDLSVLENAPVPILSFQSVNDPVMPYDAGYPVKALSLVTPLFTDRMYGTHAIHEKALSIGLRSEHHPCEERRHRLHLDDDMQYTPRFYEIRDAMVRFFAEEME
;
A
#
# COMPACT_ATOMS: atom_id res chain seq x y z
N MET A 1 -15.15 17.39 17.83
CA MET A 1 -14.08 16.84 16.95
C MET A 1 -13.47 15.69 17.71
N ASP A 2 -13.27 14.56 17.07
CA ASP A 2 -12.59 13.42 17.69
C ASP A 2 -11.11 13.81 17.90
N PRO A 3 -10.59 13.79 19.15
CA PRO A 3 -9.20 14.15 19.42
C PRO A 3 -8.19 13.28 18.65
N ARG A 4 -8.58 12.08 18.23
CA ARG A 4 -7.76 11.16 17.44
C ARG A 4 -7.58 11.61 15.97
N THR A 5 -8.41 12.49 15.46
CA THR A 5 -8.33 13.03 14.09
C THR A 5 -7.85 14.48 14.05
N THR A 6 -7.69 15.12 15.21
CA THR A 6 -7.20 16.49 15.30
C THR A 6 -5.66 16.51 15.21
N PRO A 7 -5.04 17.33 14.33
CA PRO A 7 -3.59 17.44 14.26
C PRO A 7 -2.99 17.90 15.59
N ALA A 8 -2.03 17.12 16.11
CA ALA A 8 -1.36 17.40 17.38
C ALA A 8 0.00 18.09 17.20
N PHE A 9 0.64 17.90 16.02
CA PHE A 9 2.00 18.37 15.74
C PHE A 9 2.09 19.10 14.40
N GLY A 10 3.15 19.89 14.19
CA GLY A 10 3.62 20.27 12.87
C GLY A 10 4.21 19.04 12.14
N VAL A 11 4.55 19.20 10.86
CA VAL A 11 5.13 18.10 10.06
C VAL A 11 6.36 18.56 9.32
N THR A 12 7.47 17.88 9.56
CA THR A 12 8.68 17.96 8.75
C THR A 12 8.68 16.85 7.72
N VAL A 13 9.13 17.14 6.49
CA VAL A 13 9.20 16.14 5.40
C VAL A 13 10.62 16.08 4.87
N GLU A 14 11.23 14.91 4.95
CA GLU A 14 12.46 14.56 4.21
C GLU A 14 12.06 13.93 2.89
N ARG A 15 12.42 14.58 1.77
CA ARG A 15 12.06 14.08 0.43
C ARG A 15 13.19 13.34 -0.22
N ASP A 16 12.80 12.41 -1.11
CA ASP A 16 13.72 11.69 -2.01
C ASP A 16 14.88 11.01 -1.27
N VAL A 17 14.59 10.47 -0.08
CA VAL A 17 15.58 9.77 0.75
C VAL A 17 15.89 8.41 0.11
N PRO A 18 17.13 8.17 -0.38
CA PRO A 18 17.49 6.89 -0.96
C PRO A 18 17.59 5.84 0.14
N TYR A 19 16.91 4.69 -0.04
CA TYR A 19 16.93 3.61 0.94
C TYR A 19 17.52 2.30 0.42
N ALA A 20 17.55 2.10 -0.91
CA ALA A 20 18.14 0.93 -1.53
C ALA A 20 18.53 1.20 -2.99
N THR A 21 19.39 0.34 -3.53
CA THR A 21 19.65 0.19 -4.97
C THR A 21 19.53 -1.27 -5.33
N ALA A 22 18.70 -1.59 -6.33
CA ALA A 22 18.44 -2.97 -6.73
C ALA A 22 18.17 -3.07 -8.24
N GLU A 23 18.35 -4.26 -8.81
CA GLU A 23 18.03 -4.49 -10.23
C GLU A 23 16.52 -4.44 -10.48
N GLY A 24 16.11 -3.53 -11.35
CA GLY A 24 14.70 -3.29 -11.71
C GLY A 24 14.56 -2.67 -13.08
N TYR A 25 13.33 -2.43 -13.50
CA TYR A 25 13.07 -1.70 -14.74
C TYR A 25 13.05 -0.20 -14.48
N TRP A 26 12.22 0.25 -13.52
CA TRP A 26 12.14 1.64 -13.04
C TRP A 26 11.60 1.70 -11.61
N PRO A 27 11.92 2.77 -10.85
CA PRO A 27 11.46 2.93 -9.46
C PRO A 27 10.08 3.59 -9.35
N HIS A 28 9.68 4.35 -10.35
CA HIS A 28 8.38 5.03 -10.44
C HIS A 28 8.06 5.34 -11.90
N ALA A 29 6.78 5.50 -12.23
CA ALA A 29 6.32 5.96 -13.53
C ALA A 29 4.99 6.71 -13.36
N PRO A 30 4.77 7.82 -14.09
CA PRO A 30 3.49 8.49 -14.08
C PRO A 30 2.41 7.54 -14.59
N VAL A 31 1.20 7.69 -14.05
CA VAL A 31 0.03 7.01 -14.61
C VAL A 31 -0.21 7.60 -15.99
N GLY A 32 0.11 6.85 -17.02
CA GLY A 32 -0.02 7.28 -18.41
C GLY A 32 -1.37 6.96 -19.01
N ASP A 33 -1.64 7.57 -20.18
CA ASP A 33 -2.74 7.16 -21.03
C ASP A 33 -2.53 5.73 -21.58
N ILE A 34 -3.57 5.15 -22.16
CA ILE A 34 -3.54 3.77 -22.67
C ILE A 34 -2.49 3.58 -23.78
N LEU A 35 -2.18 4.61 -24.57
CA LEU A 35 -1.16 4.57 -25.61
C LEU A 35 0.24 4.52 -25.01
N SER A 36 0.48 5.25 -23.92
CA SER A 36 1.72 5.19 -23.14
C SER A 36 1.90 3.80 -22.54
N VAL A 37 0.85 3.19 -22.01
CA VAL A 37 0.85 1.81 -21.51
C VAL A 37 1.23 0.83 -22.62
N VAL A 38 0.57 0.91 -23.77
CA VAL A 38 0.84 0.04 -24.92
C VAL A 38 2.28 0.19 -25.40
N LYS A 39 2.77 1.42 -25.54
CA LYS A 39 4.18 1.69 -25.91
C LYS A 39 5.16 1.11 -24.91
N LEU A 40 4.85 1.19 -23.63
CA LEU A 40 5.64 0.61 -22.57
C LEU A 40 5.64 -0.94 -22.64
N PHE A 41 4.52 -1.60 -22.91
CA PHE A 41 4.45 -3.06 -23.03
C PHE A 41 5.29 -3.63 -24.17
N PHE A 42 5.46 -2.89 -25.26
CA PHE A 42 6.21 -3.33 -26.43
C PHE A 42 7.67 -2.86 -26.44
N ARG A 43 8.12 -2.09 -25.45
CA ARG A 43 9.52 -1.71 -25.31
C ARG A 43 10.34 -2.89 -24.80
N ASN A 44 11.53 -3.05 -25.39
CA ASN A 44 12.49 -4.05 -24.93
C ASN A 44 13.19 -3.53 -23.66
N TYR A 45 12.62 -3.84 -22.48
CA TYR A 45 13.17 -3.42 -21.20
C TYR A 45 14.27 -4.36 -20.75
N ARG A 46 15.36 -3.77 -20.27
CA ARG A 46 16.41 -4.49 -19.57
C ARG A 46 16.41 -4.09 -18.10
N LEU A 47 16.69 -5.06 -17.27
CA LEU A 47 16.97 -4.80 -15.87
C LEU A 47 18.24 -3.95 -15.77
N LYS A 48 18.22 -2.98 -14.87
CA LYS A 48 19.36 -2.11 -14.55
C LYS A 48 19.29 -1.77 -13.06
N PRO A 49 20.40 -1.37 -12.43
CA PRO A 49 20.36 -0.78 -11.10
C PRO A 49 19.45 0.44 -11.09
N VAL A 50 18.50 0.47 -10.15
CA VAL A 50 17.60 1.60 -9.89
C VAL A 50 17.73 1.98 -8.43
N THR A 51 17.84 3.27 -8.15
CA THR A 51 17.78 3.81 -6.78
C THR A 51 16.33 3.92 -6.37
N LEU A 52 16.03 3.45 -5.17
CA LEU A 52 14.70 3.47 -4.56
C LEU A 52 14.69 4.54 -3.49
N GLU A 53 13.69 5.41 -3.55
CA GLU A 53 13.57 6.59 -2.72
C GLU A 53 12.25 6.57 -1.95
N MET A 54 12.25 7.23 -0.80
CA MET A 54 11.07 7.43 0.03
C MET A 54 10.95 8.88 0.47
N ASP A 55 9.72 9.30 0.81
CA ASP A 55 9.46 10.52 1.54
C ASP A 55 9.10 10.18 2.99
N ILE A 56 9.80 10.79 3.93
CA ILE A 56 9.62 10.58 5.37
C ILE A 56 8.92 11.80 5.97
N TYR A 57 7.72 11.59 6.47
CA TYR A 57 6.91 12.57 7.18
C TYR A 57 7.03 12.30 8.68
N ARG A 58 7.45 13.28 9.45
CA ARG A 58 7.63 13.13 10.89
C ARG A 58 7.02 14.29 11.68
N PRO A 59 6.53 14.03 12.89
CA PRO A 59 5.98 15.08 13.74
C PRO A 59 7.08 16.06 14.13
N GLU A 60 6.76 17.35 14.07
CA GLU A 60 7.63 18.44 14.48
C GLU A 60 7.33 18.83 15.93
N GLY A 61 8.39 18.94 16.74
CA GLY A 61 8.29 19.40 18.12
C GLY A 61 7.75 18.38 19.12
N ASP A 62 7.49 17.11 18.72
CA ASP A 62 7.11 16.08 19.64
C ASP A 62 8.31 15.64 20.53
N LYS A 63 7.98 15.14 21.75
CA LYS A 63 8.96 14.65 22.73
C LYS A 63 8.89 13.14 22.95
N ALA A 64 8.15 12.41 22.12
CA ALA A 64 8.01 10.97 22.26
C ALA A 64 9.37 10.28 22.15
N GLU A 65 9.67 9.35 23.07
CA GLU A 65 10.88 8.53 23.03
C GLU A 65 10.83 7.52 21.88
N LYS A 66 9.63 7.00 21.59
CA LYS A 66 9.35 6.06 20.51
C LYS A 66 8.09 6.44 19.74
N ARG A 67 8.11 6.28 18.42
CA ARG A 67 7.01 6.63 17.52
C ARG A 67 6.49 5.42 16.76
N PRO A 68 5.18 5.31 16.53
CA PRO A 68 4.66 4.34 15.59
C PRO A 68 5.11 4.68 14.17
N LEU A 69 5.33 3.65 13.35
CA LEU A 69 5.64 3.77 11.93
C LEU A 69 4.42 3.41 11.08
N LEU A 70 4.10 4.23 10.09
CA LEU A 70 3.23 3.87 8.97
C LEU A 70 4.05 3.78 7.68
N LEU A 71 4.11 2.59 7.07
CA LEU A 71 4.70 2.38 5.75
C LEU A 71 3.60 2.33 4.69
N MET A 72 3.59 3.32 3.78
CA MET A 72 2.62 3.46 2.70
C MET A 72 3.21 3.07 1.34
N MET A 73 2.45 2.27 0.58
CA MET A 73 2.83 1.78 -0.74
C MET A 73 1.79 2.18 -1.78
N HIS A 74 2.24 2.79 -2.89
CA HIS A 74 1.37 3.29 -3.94
C HIS A 74 0.75 2.19 -4.80
N GLY A 75 -0.39 2.50 -5.44
CA GLY A 75 -1.01 1.66 -6.47
C GLY A 75 -0.31 1.77 -7.82
N GLY A 76 -0.97 1.25 -8.87
CA GLY A 76 -0.48 1.35 -10.24
C GLY A 76 -0.11 0.03 -10.88
N SER A 77 -0.74 -1.08 -10.44
CA SER A 77 -0.63 -2.41 -11.06
C SER A 77 0.82 -2.93 -11.17
N PHE A 78 1.71 -2.52 -10.29
CA PHE A 78 3.17 -2.81 -10.36
C PHE A 78 3.83 -2.32 -11.67
N PHE A 79 3.22 -1.35 -12.33
CA PHE A 79 3.70 -0.82 -13.60
C PHE A 79 3.78 0.70 -13.63
N PHE A 80 2.97 1.37 -12.80
CA PHE A 80 2.87 2.81 -12.63
C PHE A 80 2.92 3.19 -11.16
N GLY A 81 2.82 4.48 -10.90
CA GLY A 81 2.72 5.04 -9.58
C GLY A 81 4.02 5.63 -9.08
N SER A 82 3.92 6.34 -7.98
CA SER A 82 5.01 7.04 -7.31
C SER A 82 4.64 7.30 -5.86
N LYS A 83 5.64 7.43 -4.98
CA LYS A 83 5.51 7.92 -3.61
C LYS A 83 4.86 9.31 -3.51
N ASP A 84 4.91 10.08 -4.61
CA ASP A 84 4.37 11.44 -4.69
C ASP A 84 2.86 11.49 -5.01
N GLU A 85 2.19 10.33 -5.07
CA GLU A 85 0.74 10.29 -5.30
C GLU A 85 0.02 11.10 -4.22
N PRO A 86 -0.83 12.10 -4.61
CA PRO A 86 -1.36 13.09 -3.67
C PRO A 86 -2.10 12.51 -2.47
N GLY A 87 -2.88 11.44 -2.68
CA GLY A 87 -3.62 10.79 -1.61
C GLY A 87 -2.72 10.17 -0.55
N GLN A 88 -1.69 9.46 -0.98
CA GLN A 88 -0.73 8.85 -0.07
C GLN A 88 0.08 9.89 0.68
N ALA A 89 0.59 10.91 -0.03
CA ALA A 89 1.29 12.02 0.58
C ALA A 89 0.41 12.75 1.61
N GLY A 90 -0.88 12.92 1.29
CA GLY A 90 -1.87 13.51 2.19
C GLY A 90 -2.10 12.67 3.45
N TRP A 91 -2.25 11.35 3.31
CA TRP A 91 -2.39 10.43 4.46
C TRP A 91 -1.10 10.39 5.29
N CYS A 92 0.07 10.26 4.68
CA CYS A 92 1.34 10.29 5.41
C CYS A 92 1.50 11.58 6.22
N ARG A 93 1.18 12.74 5.62
CA ARG A 93 1.21 14.02 6.34
C ARG A 93 0.24 14.02 7.52
N HIS A 94 -0.97 13.48 7.33
CA HIS A 94 -1.96 13.43 8.41
C HIS A 94 -1.52 12.51 9.55
N PHE A 95 -0.95 11.34 9.26
CA PHE A 95 -0.41 10.45 10.28
C PHE A 95 0.75 11.08 11.05
N ALA A 96 1.61 11.86 10.37
CA ALA A 96 2.65 12.61 11.05
C ALA A 96 2.07 13.68 11.99
N PHE A 97 0.95 14.35 11.63
CA PHE A 97 0.20 15.21 12.55
C PHE A 97 -0.29 14.49 13.81
N GLN A 98 -0.49 13.17 13.74
CA GLN A 98 -0.91 12.31 14.86
C GLN A 98 0.27 11.71 15.65
N GLY A 99 1.50 12.07 15.33
CA GLY A 99 2.69 11.59 16.05
C GLY A 99 3.38 10.36 15.46
N TYR A 100 2.95 9.89 14.28
CA TYR A 100 3.62 8.80 13.58
C TYR A 100 4.84 9.29 12.79
N VAL A 101 5.83 8.44 12.61
CA VAL A 101 6.68 8.51 11.42
C VAL A 101 5.90 7.84 10.30
N ALA A 102 5.52 8.59 9.28
CA ALA A 102 4.78 8.06 8.13
C ALA A 102 5.64 8.17 6.87
N VAL A 103 5.68 7.10 6.07
CA VAL A 103 6.62 7.01 4.96
C VAL A 103 5.90 6.55 3.71
N SER A 104 6.06 7.27 2.61
CA SER A 104 5.62 6.85 1.28
C SER A 104 6.83 6.40 0.47
N ILE A 105 6.82 5.18 -0.05
CA ILE A 105 7.95 4.60 -0.78
C ILE A 105 7.69 4.46 -2.27
N ASN A 106 8.71 4.71 -3.08
CA ASN A 106 8.85 4.14 -4.42
C ASN A 106 9.38 2.70 -4.28
N TYR A 107 8.92 1.79 -5.11
CA TYR A 107 9.39 0.41 -5.19
C TYR A 107 9.55 0.00 -6.64
N ARG A 108 10.34 -1.04 -6.92
CA ARG A 108 10.60 -1.50 -8.29
C ARG A 108 9.32 -1.92 -8.99
N ILE A 109 8.98 -1.25 -10.06
CA ILE A 109 7.84 -1.53 -10.91
C ILE A 109 8.29 -1.91 -12.33
N GLY A 110 7.37 -2.48 -13.10
CA GLY A 110 7.61 -2.97 -14.45
C GLY A 110 7.67 -4.48 -14.53
N PHE A 111 7.02 -5.01 -15.58
CA PHE A 111 7.01 -6.44 -15.89
C PHE A 111 6.70 -6.66 -17.37
N HIS A 112 7.07 -7.83 -17.91
CA HIS A 112 6.64 -8.27 -19.24
C HIS A 112 5.27 -8.96 -19.13
N ALA A 113 4.50 -8.93 -20.23
CA ALA A 113 3.13 -9.45 -20.29
C ALA A 113 3.07 -10.98 -20.15
N CYS A 114 3.39 -11.51 -18.97
CA CYS A 114 3.20 -12.91 -18.60
C CYS A 114 3.13 -13.08 -17.08
N LYS A 115 2.43 -14.12 -16.61
CA LYS A 115 2.25 -14.44 -15.18
C LYS A 115 3.55 -14.46 -14.39
N LYS A 116 4.58 -15.13 -14.91
CA LYS A 116 5.89 -15.23 -14.24
C LYS A 116 6.53 -13.86 -14.01
N SER A 117 6.38 -12.95 -14.97
CA SER A 117 6.94 -11.60 -14.86
C SER A 117 6.13 -10.71 -13.92
N PHE A 118 4.79 -10.85 -13.92
CA PHE A 118 3.91 -10.16 -12.98
C PHE A 118 4.23 -10.60 -11.54
N ARG A 119 4.31 -11.91 -11.28
CA ARG A 119 4.69 -12.45 -9.96
C ARG A 119 6.06 -11.96 -9.50
N LYS A 120 7.02 -11.82 -10.41
CA LYS A 120 8.32 -11.22 -10.07
C LYS A 120 8.21 -9.74 -9.70
N ALA A 121 7.27 -8.98 -10.29
CA ALA A 121 7.06 -7.59 -9.91
C ALA A 121 6.48 -7.49 -8.49
N GLU A 122 5.51 -8.35 -8.14
CA GLU A 122 4.99 -8.45 -6.77
C GLU A 122 6.09 -8.78 -5.74
N LEU A 123 6.94 -9.76 -6.06
CA LEU A 123 8.06 -10.14 -5.19
C LEU A 123 9.08 -9.01 -5.01
N ARG A 124 9.42 -8.27 -6.09
CA ARG A 124 10.32 -7.12 -6.00
C ARG A 124 9.73 -6.02 -5.12
N ALA A 125 8.43 -5.74 -5.26
CA ALA A 125 7.77 -4.73 -4.41
C ALA A 125 7.82 -5.14 -2.93
N LEU A 126 7.65 -6.43 -2.61
CA LEU A 126 7.79 -6.96 -1.26
C LEU A 126 9.23 -6.84 -0.74
N GLU A 127 10.23 -7.22 -1.54
CA GLU A 127 11.66 -7.07 -1.20
C GLU A 127 12.02 -5.59 -0.93
N ASP A 128 11.46 -4.68 -1.71
CA ASP A 128 11.71 -3.24 -1.56
C ASP A 128 11.02 -2.67 -0.33
N ALA A 129 9.83 -3.14 0.01
CA ALA A 129 9.15 -2.78 1.27
C ALA A 129 9.95 -3.27 2.50
N ASP A 130 10.54 -4.47 2.44
CA ASP A 130 11.45 -4.97 3.46
C ASP A 130 12.71 -4.11 3.59
N ALA A 131 13.32 -3.75 2.46
CA ALA A 131 14.51 -2.91 2.45
C ALA A 131 14.23 -1.51 3.02
N ALA A 132 13.05 -0.94 2.68
CA ALA A 132 12.60 0.32 3.25
C ALA A 132 12.42 0.23 4.77
N LEU A 133 11.77 -0.83 5.25
CA LEU A 133 11.58 -1.06 6.67
C LEU A 133 12.91 -1.24 7.41
N ALA A 134 13.84 -2.02 6.85
CA ALA A 134 15.17 -2.22 7.44
C ALA A 134 15.96 -0.90 7.52
N TYR A 135 15.91 -0.08 6.47
CA TYR A 135 16.51 1.24 6.44
C TYR A 135 15.93 2.14 7.54
N LEU A 136 14.61 2.20 7.65
CA LEU A 136 13.91 3.04 8.62
C LEU A 136 14.20 2.64 10.06
N LEU A 137 14.24 1.35 10.36
CA LEU A 137 14.58 0.83 11.69
C LEU A 137 16.05 1.09 12.08
N GLY A 138 16.93 1.26 11.08
CA GLY A 138 18.33 1.69 11.31
C GLY A 138 18.50 3.21 11.55
N ARG A 139 17.46 4.04 11.33
CA ARG A 139 17.46 5.49 11.55
C ARG A 139 17.09 5.84 12.98
N GLU A 140 18.08 5.85 13.88
CA GLU A 140 17.87 6.17 15.31
C GLU A 140 17.20 7.52 15.55
N ASP A 141 17.47 8.51 14.70
CA ASP A 141 16.88 9.85 14.77
C ASP A 141 15.36 9.88 14.56
N LEU A 142 14.81 8.86 13.89
CA LEU A 142 13.37 8.72 13.71
C LEU A 142 12.67 8.15 14.96
N ARG A 143 13.40 7.54 15.88
CA ARG A 143 12.87 6.97 17.13
C ARG A 143 11.68 6.02 16.91
N ILE A 144 11.74 5.17 15.86
CA ILE A 144 10.67 4.24 15.52
C ILE A 144 10.58 3.16 16.58
N ASP A 145 9.35 2.84 16.99
CA ASP A 145 9.05 1.70 17.84
C ASP A 145 8.88 0.44 16.97
N PRO A 146 9.77 -0.55 17.06
CA PRO A 146 9.68 -1.77 16.25
C PRO A 146 8.45 -2.64 16.55
N ASP A 147 7.77 -2.42 17.68
CA ASP A 147 6.54 -3.12 18.04
C ASP A 147 5.28 -2.40 17.56
N ARG A 148 5.39 -1.19 16.99
CA ARG A 148 4.28 -0.37 16.51
C ARG A 148 4.46 0.01 15.06
N ILE A 149 4.56 -1.02 14.19
CA ILE A 149 4.71 -0.87 12.74
C ILE A 149 3.39 -1.19 12.05
N PHE A 150 2.90 -0.26 11.26
CA PHE A 150 1.69 -0.36 10.45
C PHE A 150 2.07 -0.30 8.97
N ALA A 151 1.39 -1.10 8.16
CA ALA A 151 1.57 -1.07 6.71
C ALA A 151 0.23 -0.75 6.04
N ALA A 152 0.24 0.07 5.01
CA ALA A 152 -0.96 0.31 4.22
C ALA A 152 -0.60 0.58 2.76
N GLY A 153 -1.56 0.44 1.88
CA GLY A 153 -1.36 0.76 0.47
C GLY A 153 -2.64 0.71 -0.33
N THR A 154 -2.54 1.18 -1.57
CA THR A 154 -3.65 1.20 -2.51
C THR A 154 -3.42 0.19 -3.63
N SER A 155 -4.43 -0.62 -4.02
CA SER A 155 -4.34 -1.54 -5.17
C SER A 155 -3.08 -2.44 -5.10
N ALA A 156 -2.15 -2.33 -6.03
CA ALA A 156 -0.86 -3.04 -6.02
C ALA A 156 -0.06 -2.83 -4.71
N GLY A 157 -0.08 -1.60 -4.17
CA GLY A 157 0.54 -1.31 -2.87
C GLY A 157 -0.16 -2.02 -1.70
N ALA A 158 -1.49 -2.20 -1.77
CA ALA A 158 -2.22 -2.96 -0.77
C ALA A 158 -1.90 -4.47 -0.85
N ILE A 159 -1.71 -5.02 -2.06
CA ILE A 159 -1.20 -6.39 -2.25
C ILE A 159 0.18 -6.54 -1.59
N THR A 160 1.06 -5.55 -1.76
CA THR A 160 2.38 -5.54 -1.13
C THR A 160 2.28 -5.43 0.38
N ALA A 161 1.40 -4.55 0.92
CA ALA A 161 1.16 -4.40 2.35
C ALA A 161 0.66 -5.70 3.01
N LEU A 162 -0.32 -6.38 2.38
CA LEU A 162 -0.81 -7.68 2.81
C LEU A 162 0.29 -8.74 2.75
N SER A 163 1.08 -8.77 1.67
CA SER A 163 2.19 -9.71 1.52
C SER A 163 3.26 -9.49 2.61
N LEU A 164 3.56 -8.25 2.96
CA LEU A 164 4.49 -7.91 4.03
C LEU A 164 3.94 -8.36 5.40
N ALA A 165 2.66 -8.07 5.67
CA ALA A 165 2.01 -8.36 6.94
C ALA A 165 1.84 -9.85 7.22
N PHE A 166 1.54 -10.66 6.20
CA PHE A 166 1.23 -12.07 6.33
C PHE A 166 2.35 -13.02 5.86
N ARG A 167 3.55 -12.52 5.59
CA ARG A 167 4.68 -13.35 5.21
C ARG A 167 5.23 -14.12 6.42
N LYS A 168 5.40 -15.43 6.26
CA LYS A 168 6.06 -16.28 7.28
C LYS A 168 7.48 -15.79 7.59
N GLY A 169 7.77 -15.56 8.87
CA GLY A 169 9.08 -15.04 9.30
C GLY A 169 9.37 -13.60 8.87
N GLY A 170 8.36 -12.87 8.43
CA GLY A 170 8.44 -11.45 8.09
C GLY A 170 8.50 -10.53 9.30
N PRO A 171 8.51 -9.22 9.08
CA PRO A 171 8.47 -8.22 10.15
C PRO A 171 7.14 -8.32 10.92
N ARG A 172 7.16 -7.91 12.18
CA ARG A 172 5.93 -7.81 12.98
C ARG A 172 5.16 -6.57 12.56
N ILE A 173 4.12 -6.75 11.74
CA ILE A 173 3.17 -5.68 11.41
C ILE A 173 2.02 -5.72 12.41
N ARG A 174 1.72 -4.57 13.02
CA ARG A 174 0.71 -4.45 14.06
C ARG A 174 -0.71 -4.46 13.51
N ALA A 175 -0.94 -3.79 12.38
CA ALA A 175 -2.17 -3.85 11.59
C ALA A 175 -1.91 -3.43 10.14
N VAL A 176 -2.81 -3.80 9.22
CA VAL A 176 -2.69 -3.49 7.79
C VAL A 176 -3.91 -2.76 7.26
N GLY A 177 -3.67 -1.68 6.50
CA GLY A 177 -4.66 -0.96 5.70
C GLY A 177 -4.69 -1.49 4.26
N ASN A 178 -5.72 -2.25 3.92
CA ASN A 178 -5.96 -2.83 2.61
C ASN A 178 -6.94 -1.98 1.81
N LEU A 179 -6.43 -1.02 1.03
CA LEU A 179 -7.26 -0.14 0.22
C LEU A 179 -7.39 -0.72 -1.19
N TRP A 180 -8.51 -1.42 -1.45
CA TRP A 180 -8.85 -2.13 -2.69
C TRP A 180 -7.74 -3.05 -3.24
N GLY A 181 -7.06 -3.75 -2.34
CA GLY A 181 -6.08 -4.78 -2.69
C GLY A 181 -6.69 -6.19 -2.72
N SER A 182 -5.83 -7.17 -2.84
CA SER A 182 -6.21 -8.60 -2.92
C SER A 182 -5.06 -9.50 -2.52
N VAL A 183 -5.36 -10.80 -2.36
CA VAL A 183 -4.37 -11.86 -2.21
C VAL A 183 -4.60 -12.96 -3.25
N HIS A 184 -3.57 -13.73 -3.56
CA HIS A 184 -3.71 -14.89 -4.47
C HIS A 184 -4.19 -16.15 -3.75
N ASP A 185 -4.01 -16.21 -2.44
CA ASP A 185 -4.39 -17.35 -1.60
C ASP A 185 -4.82 -16.83 -0.22
N LEU A 186 -6.04 -17.18 0.17
CA LEU A 186 -6.60 -16.77 1.46
C LEU A 186 -5.91 -17.45 2.65
N SER A 187 -5.24 -18.59 2.44
CA SER A 187 -4.52 -19.28 3.50
C SER A 187 -3.33 -18.46 4.07
N VAL A 188 -2.85 -17.47 3.33
CA VAL A 188 -1.77 -16.59 3.81
C VAL A 188 -2.16 -15.85 5.09
N LEU A 189 -3.46 -15.59 5.31
CA LEU A 189 -3.98 -14.91 6.50
C LEU A 189 -3.75 -15.71 7.79
N GLU A 190 -3.51 -17.02 7.68
CA GLU A 190 -3.22 -17.90 8.81
C GLU A 190 -1.76 -17.76 9.30
N ASN A 191 -0.90 -17.08 8.56
CA ASN A 191 0.53 -16.98 8.87
C ASN A 191 0.84 -16.01 10.02
N ALA A 192 -0.06 -15.02 10.29
CA ALA A 192 0.15 -14.02 11.34
C ALA A 192 -1.19 -13.45 11.83
N PRO A 193 -1.33 -13.12 13.12
CA PRO A 193 -2.56 -12.55 13.69
C PRO A 193 -2.63 -11.04 13.46
N VAL A 194 -2.61 -10.60 12.20
CA VAL A 194 -2.57 -9.17 11.85
C VAL A 194 -3.99 -8.65 11.56
N PRO A 195 -4.51 -7.68 12.34
CA PRO A 195 -5.77 -7.00 12.08
C PRO A 195 -5.78 -6.30 10.71
N ILE A 196 -6.94 -6.33 10.03
CA ILE A 196 -7.10 -5.80 8.67
C ILE A 196 -8.21 -4.76 8.64
N LEU A 197 -7.89 -3.55 8.18
CA LEU A 197 -8.89 -2.55 7.75
C LEU A 197 -8.96 -2.54 6.24
N SER A 198 -10.14 -2.72 5.65
CA SER A 198 -10.33 -2.75 4.19
C SER A 198 -11.37 -1.77 3.69
N PHE A 199 -11.06 -1.11 2.57
CA PHE A 199 -12.01 -0.33 1.76
C PHE A 199 -11.99 -0.84 0.33
N GLN A 200 -13.16 -1.00 -0.28
CA GLN A 200 -13.26 -1.29 -1.72
C GLN A 200 -14.67 -0.99 -2.25
N SER A 201 -14.75 -0.57 -3.51
CA SER A 201 -16.02 -0.54 -4.23
C SER A 201 -16.54 -1.96 -4.50
N VAL A 202 -17.81 -2.22 -4.21
CA VAL A 202 -18.47 -3.50 -4.55
C VAL A 202 -18.50 -3.72 -6.08
N ASN A 203 -18.46 -2.64 -6.85
CA ASN A 203 -18.46 -2.62 -8.30
C ASN A 203 -17.10 -2.21 -8.90
N ASP A 204 -16.02 -2.41 -8.17
CA ASP A 204 -14.67 -2.09 -8.62
C ASP A 204 -14.40 -2.68 -10.03
N PRO A 205 -14.05 -1.84 -11.03
CA PRO A 205 -13.79 -2.31 -12.39
C PRO A 205 -12.41 -2.98 -12.56
N VAL A 206 -11.51 -2.80 -11.58
CA VAL A 206 -10.12 -3.27 -11.66
C VAL A 206 -9.90 -4.49 -10.79
N MET A 207 -10.15 -4.41 -9.49
CA MET A 207 -9.90 -5.52 -8.56
C MET A 207 -11.18 -6.30 -8.27
N PRO A 208 -11.13 -7.63 -8.17
CA PRO A 208 -12.30 -8.40 -7.75
C PRO A 208 -12.68 -8.02 -6.31
N TYR A 209 -14.00 -7.93 -6.03
CA TYR A 209 -14.53 -7.73 -4.68
C TYR A 209 -14.47 -9.04 -3.87
N ASP A 210 -14.91 -10.14 -4.48
CA ASP A 210 -14.80 -11.50 -3.94
C ASP A 210 -13.59 -12.21 -4.56
N ALA A 211 -13.80 -12.97 -5.61
CA ALA A 211 -12.76 -13.73 -6.28
C ALA A 211 -12.89 -13.62 -7.80
N GLY A 212 -11.78 -13.39 -8.47
CA GLY A 212 -11.77 -13.21 -9.92
C GLY A 212 -10.41 -12.84 -10.47
N TYR A 213 -10.41 -12.41 -11.72
CA TYR A 213 -9.25 -11.83 -12.37
C TYR A 213 -9.35 -10.31 -12.34
N PRO A 214 -8.22 -9.58 -12.17
CA PRO A 214 -8.23 -8.13 -12.20
C PRO A 214 -8.59 -7.60 -13.60
N VAL A 215 -9.01 -6.33 -13.67
CA VAL A 215 -9.44 -5.61 -14.88
C VAL A 215 -10.60 -6.32 -15.58
N LYS A 216 -11.80 -6.17 -15.02
CA LYS A 216 -13.04 -6.84 -15.50
C LYS A 216 -13.27 -6.71 -17.02
N ALA A 217 -12.95 -5.54 -17.60
CA ALA A 217 -13.08 -5.30 -19.04
C ALA A 217 -12.14 -6.19 -19.89
N LEU A 218 -11.07 -6.72 -19.31
CA LEU A 218 -10.08 -7.59 -19.95
C LEU A 218 -10.11 -9.02 -19.40
N SER A 219 -11.21 -9.45 -18.78
CA SER A 219 -11.32 -10.73 -18.07
C SER A 219 -11.01 -11.97 -18.92
N LEU A 220 -11.17 -11.88 -20.25
CA LEU A 220 -10.79 -12.95 -21.19
C LEU A 220 -9.27 -13.04 -21.41
N VAL A 221 -8.52 -11.97 -21.18
CA VAL A 221 -7.09 -11.86 -21.47
C VAL A 221 -6.25 -11.88 -20.19
N THR A 222 -6.75 -11.32 -19.10
CA THR A 222 -6.04 -11.25 -17.82
C THR A 222 -5.58 -12.62 -17.27
N PRO A 223 -6.27 -13.75 -17.50
CA PRO A 223 -5.77 -15.07 -17.13
C PRO A 223 -4.42 -15.45 -17.75
N LEU A 224 -4.00 -14.78 -18.84
CA LEU A 224 -2.69 -14.97 -19.47
C LEU A 224 -1.57 -14.25 -18.71
N PHE A 225 -1.91 -13.21 -17.94
CA PHE A 225 -0.93 -12.31 -17.31
C PHE A 225 -0.89 -12.43 -15.78
N THR A 226 -1.98 -12.83 -15.15
CA THR A 226 -2.06 -13.00 -13.70
C THR A 226 -2.88 -14.22 -13.31
N ASP A 227 -2.75 -14.63 -12.06
CA ASP A 227 -3.60 -15.64 -11.45
C ASP A 227 -4.90 -15.04 -10.92
N ARG A 228 -5.84 -15.90 -10.55
CA ARG A 228 -7.05 -15.50 -9.83
C ARG A 228 -6.65 -14.86 -8.50
N MET A 229 -7.41 -13.85 -8.08
CA MET A 229 -7.19 -13.11 -6.85
C MET A 229 -8.46 -13.09 -6.00
N TYR A 230 -8.29 -12.91 -4.70
CA TYR A 230 -9.34 -12.76 -3.71
C TYR A 230 -9.32 -11.32 -3.20
N GLY A 231 -10.43 -10.60 -3.39
CA GLY A 231 -10.57 -9.19 -3.01
C GLY A 231 -10.91 -8.99 -1.54
N THR A 232 -11.22 -7.75 -1.19
CA THR A 232 -11.37 -7.33 0.21
C THR A 232 -12.51 -8.03 0.95
N HIS A 233 -13.62 -8.36 0.28
CA HIS A 233 -14.73 -9.09 0.90
C HIS A 233 -14.33 -10.54 1.21
N ALA A 234 -13.74 -11.26 0.26
CA ALA A 234 -13.27 -12.61 0.51
C ALA A 234 -12.17 -12.67 1.60
N ILE A 235 -11.30 -11.66 1.66
CA ILE A 235 -10.30 -11.49 2.72
C ILE A 235 -11.00 -11.28 4.07
N HIS A 236 -12.02 -10.43 4.13
CA HIS A 236 -12.78 -10.15 5.35
C HIS A 236 -13.46 -11.41 5.88
N GLU A 237 -14.22 -12.12 5.04
CA GLU A 237 -14.90 -13.35 5.42
C GLU A 237 -13.92 -14.43 5.91
N LYS A 238 -12.78 -14.60 5.22
CA LYS A 238 -11.73 -15.52 5.68
C LYS A 238 -11.15 -15.07 7.02
N ALA A 239 -10.84 -13.79 7.21
CA ALA A 239 -10.30 -13.27 8.45
C ALA A 239 -11.24 -13.55 9.63
N LEU A 240 -12.53 -13.26 9.47
CA LEU A 240 -13.55 -13.57 10.51
C LEU A 240 -13.63 -15.07 10.79
N SER A 241 -13.58 -15.93 9.77
CA SER A 241 -13.66 -17.38 9.91
C SER A 241 -12.51 -17.99 10.73
N ILE A 242 -11.38 -17.30 10.81
CA ILE A 242 -10.20 -17.75 11.59
C ILE A 242 -9.96 -16.91 12.84
N GLY A 243 -10.93 -16.04 13.21
CA GLY A 243 -10.89 -15.21 14.43
C GLY A 243 -9.95 -14.00 14.35
N LEU A 244 -9.54 -13.59 13.15
CA LEU A 244 -8.79 -12.34 12.97
C LEU A 244 -9.72 -11.13 13.02
N ARG A 245 -9.27 -10.06 13.68
CA ARG A 245 -9.96 -8.77 13.62
C ARG A 245 -9.92 -8.22 12.19
N SER A 246 -11.08 -7.98 11.62
CA SER A 246 -11.22 -7.41 10.28
C SER A 246 -12.36 -6.42 10.24
N GLU A 247 -12.07 -5.21 9.79
CA GLU A 247 -13.05 -4.16 9.53
C GLU A 247 -13.11 -3.91 8.03
N HIS A 248 -14.32 -4.00 7.45
CA HIS A 248 -14.51 -3.89 6.00
C HIS A 248 -15.55 -2.83 5.68
N HIS A 249 -15.19 -1.90 4.80
CA HIS A 249 -16.02 -0.79 4.33
C HIS A 249 -16.33 -0.96 2.84
N PRO A 250 -17.46 -1.60 2.49
CA PRO A 250 -17.94 -1.67 1.11
C PRO A 250 -18.41 -0.28 0.64
N CYS A 251 -18.03 0.09 -0.58
CA CYS A 251 -18.39 1.37 -1.19
C CYS A 251 -19.21 1.13 -2.45
N GLU A 252 -20.26 1.94 -2.68
CA GLU A 252 -21.19 1.77 -3.81
C GLU A 252 -20.69 2.41 -5.11
N GLU A 253 -19.73 3.31 -5.04
CA GLU A 253 -19.18 4.00 -6.20
C GLU A 253 -18.52 3.01 -7.16
N ARG A 254 -18.85 3.09 -8.46
CA ARG A 254 -18.21 2.26 -9.48
C ARG A 254 -16.84 2.83 -9.88
N ARG A 255 -15.91 2.81 -8.91
CA ARG A 255 -14.54 3.34 -9.08
C ARG A 255 -13.53 2.40 -8.42
N HIS A 256 -12.33 2.32 -8.99
CA HIS A 256 -11.20 1.65 -8.37
C HIS A 256 -10.46 2.57 -7.40
N ARG A 257 -10.16 3.80 -7.84
CA ARG A 257 -9.48 4.81 -7.03
C ARG A 257 -10.52 5.66 -6.29
N LEU A 258 -10.81 5.29 -5.02
CA LEU A 258 -11.88 5.92 -4.23
C LEU A 258 -11.49 7.29 -3.66
N HIS A 259 -10.23 7.53 -3.37
CA HIS A 259 -9.73 8.68 -2.61
C HIS A 259 -9.41 9.92 -3.45
N LEU A 260 -9.28 9.76 -4.77
CA LEU A 260 -9.04 10.85 -5.70
C LEU A 260 -10.04 10.81 -6.84
N ASP A 261 -10.45 11.97 -7.32
CA ASP A 261 -11.21 12.11 -8.55
C ASP A 261 -10.31 12.07 -9.80
N ASP A 262 -10.88 12.39 -10.96
CA ASP A 262 -10.15 12.33 -12.22
C ASP A 262 -9.15 13.48 -12.38
N ASP A 263 -9.38 14.60 -11.66
CA ASP A 263 -8.50 15.76 -11.57
C ASP A 263 -7.48 15.66 -10.43
N MET A 264 -7.33 14.46 -9.83
CA MET A 264 -6.44 14.17 -8.71
C MET A 264 -6.75 14.99 -7.43
N GLN A 265 -7.99 15.46 -7.27
CA GLN A 265 -8.44 16.11 -6.05
C GLN A 265 -9.01 15.11 -5.05
N TYR A 266 -8.92 15.43 -3.77
CA TYR A 266 -9.43 14.57 -2.71
C TYR A 266 -10.94 14.45 -2.76
N THR A 267 -11.43 13.22 -2.80
CA THR A 267 -12.87 12.90 -2.65
C THR A 267 -13.27 12.89 -1.17
N PRO A 268 -14.57 12.88 -0.84
CA PRO A 268 -15.01 12.61 0.53
C PRO A 268 -14.45 11.29 1.11
N ARG A 269 -14.27 10.25 0.27
CA ARG A 269 -13.68 8.97 0.67
C ARG A 269 -12.24 9.07 1.14
N PHE A 270 -11.46 10.04 0.65
CA PHE A 270 -10.12 10.30 1.17
C PHE A 270 -10.14 10.54 2.68
N TYR A 271 -11.06 11.37 3.14
CA TYR A 271 -11.19 11.74 4.56
C TYR A 271 -11.75 10.58 5.40
N GLU A 272 -12.73 9.86 4.89
CA GLU A 272 -13.30 8.69 5.56
C GLU A 272 -12.25 7.59 5.77
N ILE A 273 -11.48 7.26 4.71
CA ILE A 273 -10.39 6.29 4.77
C ILE A 273 -9.33 6.74 5.78
N ARG A 274 -8.93 8.02 5.73
CA ARG A 274 -7.98 8.62 6.65
C ARG A 274 -8.41 8.42 8.10
N ASP A 275 -9.62 8.82 8.42
CA ASP A 275 -10.14 8.82 9.79
C ASP A 275 -10.35 7.39 10.31
N ALA A 276 -10.79 6.48 9.45
CA ALA A 276 -10.90 5.07 9.76
C ALA A 276 -9.52 4.42 10.03
N MET A 277 -8.51 4.72 9.19
CA MET A 277 -7.15 4.22 9.41
C MET A 277 -6.56 4.74 10.73
N VAL A 278 -6.71 6.05 11.01
CA VAL A 278 -6.21 6.64 12.26
C VAL A 278 -6.86 5.98 13.48
N ARG A 279 -8.18 5.84 13.47
CA ARG A 279 -8.92 5.17 14.54
C ARG A 279 -8.48 3.71 14.70
N PHE A 280 -8.52 2.93 13.62
CA PHE A 280 -8.20 1.50 13.63
C PHE A 280 -6.78 1.22 14.11
N PHE A 281 -5.79 1.98 13.62
CA PHE A 281 -4.40 1.80 14.05
C PHE A 281 -4.16 2.27 15.48
N ALA A 282 -4.87 3.31 15.96
CA ALA A 282 -4.79 3.74 17.35
C ALA A 282 -5.30 2.66 18.30
N GLU A 283 -6.41 1.99 17.96
CA GLU A 283 -6.96 0.86 18.74
C GLU A 283 -6.01 -0.34 18.79
N GLU A 284 -5.15 -0.51 17.81
CA GLU A 284 -4.14 -1.58 17.77
C GLU A 284 -2.82 -1.20 18.46
N MET A 285 -2.68 0.02 18.96
CA MET A 285 -1.49 0.42 19.75
C MET A 285 -1.61 0.04 21.24
N GLU A 286 -2.84 -0.18 21.71
CA GLU A 286 -3.13 -0.59 23.07
C GLU A 286 -2.90 -2.11 23.25
#